data_f6b8ef2971da06a21599bf0bdc462c44
#
_entry.id   f6b8ef2971da06a21599bf0bdc462c44
#
_cell.length_a   1.000
_cell.length_b   1.000
_cell.length_c   1.000
_cell.angle_alpha   90.00
_cell.angle_beta   90.00
_cell.angle_gamma   90.00
#
_symmetry.space_group_name_H-M   'P 1'
#
loop_
_entity.id
_entity.type
_entity.pdbx_description
1 polymer ?
#
loop_
_entity_poly.entity_id
_entity_poly.type
_entity_poly.pdbx_seq_one_letter_code
_entity_poly.pdbx_strand_id
1 'polypeptide(L)'
;MAMWNPWRGCHRCSEGCKFCYIHKGDGKRGVNTDEIVKTDNFYAPVARKKNGEYKMKPGLVYLGFSTDFLLPEADEWRKECWDMIRERNDCTFLFLTKRIERFMDCVPEDWGEGWDNVVVGCTVENQRRAEERLEIFSKLPVRHKNIICQPMISAINLEAYLDGVELVMAGGESDRFARPMDYAWVLSLREQCIRKGVAFEFRQCGTHFIKDGREYTLQKKDLCSQARKANINYHP
;
A
#
# COMPACT_ATOMS: atom_id res chain seq x y z
N MET A 1 -1.17 -9.77 -13.61
CA MET A 1 -1.05 -9.19 -12.27
C MET A 1 -0.82 -10.34 -11.31
N ALA A 2 0.26 -10.32 -10.57
CA ALA A 2 0.64 -11.37 -9.61
C ALA A 2 0.71 -10.79 -8.18
N MET A 3 0.66 -11.69 -7.19
CA MET A 3 0.88 -11.32 -5.78
C MET A 3 2.04 -12.17 -5.24
N TRP A 4 2.97 -11.53 -4.58
CA TRP A 4 4.10 -12.17 -3.92
C TRP A 4 4.21 -11.72 -2.47
N ASN A 5 4.01 -12.64 -1.56
CA ASN A 5 4.18 -12.42 -0.13
C ASN A 5 5.33 -13.31 0.34
N PRO A 6 6.57 -12.80 0.40
CA PRO A 6 7.74 -13.61 0.79
C PRO A 6 7.68 -14.07 2.24
N TRP A 7 6.99 -13.34 3.10
CA TRP A 7 6.65 -13.72 4.47
C TRP A 7 5.20 -13.37 4.79
N ARG A 8 4.69 -13.90 5.87
CA ARG A 8 3.41 -13.55 6.50
C ARG A 8 3.64 -13.02 7.91
N GLY A 9 2.62 -12.39 8.45
CA GLY A 9 2.67 -11.73 9.74
C GLY A 9 2.97 -10.24 9.62
N CYS A 10 2.52 -9.46 10.60
CA CYS A 10 2.73 -8.02 10.66
C CYS A 10 2.40 -7.49 12.05
N HIS A 11 3.17 -6.52 12.55
CA HIS A 11 2.85 -5.81 13.78
C HIS A 11 2.05 -4.54 13.51
N ARG A 12 1.08 -4.25 14.39
CA ARG A 12 0.37 -2.97 14.33
C ARG A 12 1.31 -1.83 14.71
N CYS A 13 1.33 -0.77 13.90
CA CYS A 13 2.20 0.39 14.13
C CYS A 13 1.47 1.73 14.14
N SER A 14 0.18 1.75 13.82
CA SER A 14 -0.61 2.98 13.81
C SER A 14 -2.10 2.72 13.97
N GLU A 15 -2.86 3.79 14.07
CA GLU A 15 -4.32 3.79 14.17
C GLU A 15 -4.99 3.09 13.00
N GLY A 16 -4.39 3.17 11.80
CA GLY A 16 -4.87 2.51 10.58
C GLY A 16 -4.76 0.98 10.63
N CYS A 17 -4.01 0.43 11.60
CA CYS A 17 -3.92 -1.02 11.78
C CYS A 17 -5.05 -1.60 12.65
N LYS A 18 -5.93 -0.77 13.26
CA LYS A 18 -6.97 -1.24 14.18
C LYS A 18 -7.90 -2.28 13.55
N PHE A 19 -8.36 -2.04 12.33
CA PHE A 19 -9.28 -2.92 11.61
C PHE A 19 -8.61 -3.61 10.39
N CYS A 20 -7.30 -3.84 10.48
CA CYS A 20 -6.55 -4.48 9.41
C CYS A 20 -7.13 -5.87 9.09
N TYR A 21 -7.39 -6.09 7.81
CA TYR A 21 -7.98 -7.34 7.31
C TYR A 21 -7.07 -8.56 7.52
N ILE A 22 -5.75 -8.36 7.60
CA ILE A 22 -4.77 -9.42 7.85
C ILE A 22 -4.95 -9.93 9.27
N HIS A 23 -4.84 -9.07 10.29
CA HIS A 23 -5.03 -9.45 11.69
C HIS A 23 -6.40 -10.09 11.93
N LYS A 24 -7.45 -9.57 11.27
CA LYS A 24 -8.78 -10.13 11.37
C LYS A 24 -8.90 -11.50 10.71
N GLY A 25 -8.26 -11.68 9.55
CA GLY A 25 -8.25 -12.95 8.82
C GLY A 25 -7.47 -14.03 9.57
N ASP A 26 -6.31 -13.68 10.11
CA ASP A 26 -5.46 -14.58 10.89
C ASP A 26 -6.16 -14.99 12.20
N GLY A 27 -6.73 -14.04 12.94
CA GLY A 27 -7.48 -14.33 14.17
C GLY A 27 -8.64 -15.31 13.95
N LYS A 28 -9.34 -15.24 12.80
CA LYS A 28 -10.39 -16.22 12.45
C LYS A 28 -9.84 -17.62 12.18
N ARG A 29 -8.59 -17.75 11.80
CA ARG A 29 -7.91 -19.03 11.51
C ARG A 29 -7.08 -19.54 12.68
N GLY A 30 -7.08 -18.83 13.82
CA GLY A 30 -6.23 -19.15 14.96
C GLY A 30 -4.73 -18.95 14.70
N VAL A 31 -4.38 -18.11 13.71
CA VAL A 31 -2.99 -17.79 13.35
C VAL A 31 -2.54 -16.55 14.11
N ASN A 32 -1.38 -16.60 14.73
CA ASN A 32 -0.74 -15.45 15.35
C ASN A 32 -0.15 -14.55 14.26
N THR A 33 -0.74 -13.37 14.08
CA THR A 33 -0.24 -12.40 13.06
C THR A 33 1.07 -11.74 13.49
N ASP A 34 1.38 -11.68 14.79
CA ASP A 34 2.62 -11.08 15.28
C ASP A 34 3.83 -12.02 15.10
N GLU A 35 3.62 -13.26 14.68
CA GLU A 35 4.67 -14.20 14.29
C GLU A 35 5.02 -14.00 12.81
N ILE A 36 6.23 -13.49 12.55
CA ILE A 36 6.71 -13.26 11.19
C ILE A 36 7.37 -14.53 10.66
N VAL A 37 6.83 -15.09 9.59
CA VAL A 37 7.25 -16.40 9.06
C VAL A 37 7.46 -16.34 7.55
N LYS A 38 8.60 -16.83 7.07
CA LYS A 38 8.91 -17.02 5.65
C LYS A 38 7.86 -17.96 5.01
N THR A 39 7.37 -17.64 3.83
CA THR A 39 6.35 -18.46 3.15
C THR A 39 6.95 -19.46 2.19
N ASP A 40 6.22 -20.53 1.86
CA ASP A 40 6.62 -21.50 0.83
C ASP A 40 6.76 -20.87 -0.57
N ASN A 41 6.12 -19.69 -0.78
CA ASN A 41 6.20 -18.94 -2.01
C ASN A 41 7.34 -17.91 -2.04
N PHE A 42 8.29 -17.99 -1.12
CA PHE A 42 9.37 -17.02 -0.99
C PHE A 42 10.13 -16.82 -2.30
N TYR A 43 10.47 -17.89 -2.99
CA TYR A 43 11.20 -17.87 -4.28
C TYR A 43 10.28 -17.80 -5.51
N ALA A 44 9.00 -17.44 -5.35
CA ALA A 44 8.05 -17.42 -6.47
C ALA A 44 8.49 -16.57 -7.67
N PRO A 45 9.11 -15.38 -7.51
CA PRO A 45 9.53 -14.55 -8.64
C PRO A 45 10.51 -15.27 -9.58
N VAL A 46 11.45 -16.03 -9.03
CA VAL A 46 12.52 -16.69 -9.76
C VAL A 46 12.28 -18.20 -10.02
N ALA A 47 11.14 -18.71 -9.54
CA ALA A 47 10.77 -20.10 -9.76
C ALA A 47 10.58 -20.40 -11.25
N ARG A 48 11.21 -21.49 -11.75
CA ARG A 48 11.21 -21.84 -13.17
C ARG A 48 10.40 -23.11 -13.45
N LYS A 49 9.89 -23.19 -14.67
CA LYS A 49 9.29 -24.36 -15.27
C LYS A 49 10.40 -25.31 -15.75
N LYS A 50 10.04 -26.55 -16.16
CA LYS A 50 10.98 -27.51 -16.73
C LYS A 50 11.68 -27.03 -18.01
N ASN A 51 11.05 -26.12 -18.77
CA ASN A 51 11.60 -25.51 -19.97
C ASN A 51 12.51 -24.29 -19.70
N GLY A 52 12.79 -23.98 -18.45
CA GLY A 52 13.65 -22.84 -18.04
C GLY A 52 12.93 -21.49 -17.89
N GLU A 53 11.70 -21.35 -18.38
CA GLU A 53 10.92 -20.10 -18.25
C GLU A 53 10.51 -19.84 -16.79
N TYR A 54 10.39 -18.58 -16.41
CA TYR A 54 9.80 -18.21 -15.11
C TYR A 54 8.34 -18.64 -15.03
N LYS A 55 7.93 -19.16 -13.85
CA LYS A 55 6.51 -19.47 -13.59
C LYS A 55 5.70 -18.18 -13.45
N MET A 56 6.27 -17.15 -12.81
CA MET A 56 5.66 -15.83 -12.70
C MET A 56 5.85 -15.08 -14.01
N LYS A 57 4.75 -14.66 -14.61
CA LYS A 57 4.76 -13.90 -15.89
C LYS A 57 5.22 -12.45 -15.63
N PRO A 58 5.83 -11.80 -16.64
CA PRO A 58 6.14 -10.37 -16.60
C PRO A 58 4.93 -9.50 -16.27
N GLY A 59 5.17 -8.33 -15.65
CA GLY A 59 4.17 -7.31 -15.34
C GLY A 59 4.11 -6.95 -13.86
N LEU A 60 2.99 -6.33 -13.43
CA LEU A 60 2.84 -5.82 -12.06
C LEU A 60 2.71 -6.95 -11.04
N VAL A 61 3.55 -6.89 -10.01
CA VAL A 61 3.59 -7.79 -8.86
C VAL A 61 3.29 -6.99 -7.58
N TYR A 62 2.22 -7.33 -6.90
CA TYR A 62 1.93 -6.81 -5.57
C TYR A 62 2.78 -7.55 -4.53
N LEU A 63 3.74 -6.83 -3.94
CA LEU A 63 4.72 -7.36 -3.00
C LEU A 63 4.30 -7.07 -1.56
N GLY A 64 4.18 -8.11 -0.74
CA GLY A 64 3.99 -7.96 0.69
C GLY A 64 2.59 -7.44 1.10
N PHE A 65 1.54 -7.69 0.32
CA PHE A 65 0.19 -7.18 0.63
C PHE A 65 -0.48 -7.89 1.83
N SER A 66 0.11 -8.96 2.35
CA SER A 66 -0.29 -9.62 3.60
C SER A 66 0.66 -9.34 4.78
N THR A 67 1.55 -8.38 4.62
CA THR A 67 2.58 -8.02 5.59
C THR A 67 3.02 -6.57 5.37
N ASP A 68 4.13 -6.14 5.97
CA ASP A 68 4.85 -4.92 5.59
C ASP A 68 6.27 -5.32 5.13
N PHE A 69 6.71 -4.81 3.97
CA PHE A 69 8.00 -5.21 3.40
C PHE A 69 9.19 -4.70 4.22
N LEU A 70 8.99 -3.68 5.05
CA LEU A 70 10.05 -3.08 5.88
C LEU A 70 10.04 -3.54 7.35
N LEU A 71 9.45 -4.72 7.64
CA LEU A 71 9.51 -5.32 8.97
C LEU A 71 10.95 -5.67 9.37
N PRO A 72 11.39 -5.36 10.62
CA PRO A 72 12.76 -5.67 11.07
C PRO A 72 13.08 -7.17 11.09
N GLU A 73 12.11 -8.00 11.43
CA GLU A 73 12.30 -9.45 11.49
C GLU A 73 12.62 -10.08 10.13
N ALA A 74 12.33 -9.36 9.04
CA ALA A 74 12.57 -9.81 7.67
C ALA A 74 13.86 -9.26 7.05
N ASP A 75 14.73 -8.57 7.81
CA ASP A 75 15.90 -7.89 7.27
C ASP A 75 16.83 -8.84 6.49
N GLU A 76 17.13 -10.02 7.02
CA GLU A 76 17.96 -10.99 6.32
C GLU A 76 17.27 -11.57 5.08
N TRP A 77 15.98 -11.84 5.16
CA TRP A 77 15.21 -12.36 4.03
C TRP A 77 15.01 -11.31 2.92
N ARG A 78 14.94 -10.05 3.30
CA ARG A 78 14.77 -8.93 2.35
C ARG A 78 15.97 -8.80 1.42
N LYS A 79 17.19 -9.11 1.87
CA LYS A 79 18.38 -9.13 1.01
C LYS A 79 18.18 -10.07 -0.18
N GLU A 80 17.73 -11.32 0.08
CA GLU A 80 17.40 -12.28 -0.99
C GLU A 80 16.24 -11.77 -1.88
N CYS A 81 15.26 -11.04 -1.31
CA CYS A 81 14.17 -10.47 -2.10
C CYS A 81 14.67 -9.41 -3.08
N TRP A 82 15.62 -8.55 -2.68
CA TRP A 82 16.21 -7.57 -3.57
C TRP A 82 16.96 -8.22 -4.73
N ASP A 83 17.67 -9.33 -4.50
CA ASP A 83 18.32 -10.08 -5.58
C ASP A 83 17.31 -10.63 -6.58
N MET A 84 16.19 -11.18 -6.11
CA MET A 84 15.11 -11.64 -6.98
C MET A 84 14.43 -10.50 -7.75
N ILE A 85 14.24 -9.33 -7.14
CA ILE A 85 13.69 -8.14 -7.80
C ILE A 85 14.64 -7.65 -8.90
N ARG A 86 15.94 -7.64 -8.65
CA ARG A 86 16.98 -7.28 -9.63
C ARG A 86 17.00 -8.26 -10.80
N GLU A 87 16.91 -9.58 -10.54
CA GLU A 87 16.83 -10.62 -11.58
C GLU A 87 15.59 -10.46 -12.47
N ARG A 88 14.47 -10.00 -11.86
CA ARG A 88 13.16 -9.88 -12.53
C ARG A 88 12.86 -8.45 -12.97
N ASN A 89 13.75 -7.86 -13.75
CA ASN A 89 13.58 -6.53 -14.33
C ASN A 89 12.43 -6.44 -15.36
N ASP A 90 11.87 -7.59 -15.76
CA ASP A 90 10.65 -7.73 -16.58
C ASP A 90 9.35 -7.60 -15.77
N CYS A 91 9.46 -7.48 -14.44
CA CYS A 91 8.35 -7.25 -13.51
C CYS A 91 8.49 -5.91 -12.82
N THR A 92 7.35 -5.25 -12.54
CA THR A 92 7.29 -4.08 -11.67
C THR A 92 6.78 -4.51 -10.31
N PHE A 93 7.53 -4.26 -9.25
CA PHE A 93 7.19 -4.64 -7.87
C PHE A 93 6.64 -3.45 -7.10
N LEU A 94 5.38 -3.53 -6.69
CA LEU A 94 4.74 -2.51 -5.85
C LEU A 94 4.58 -3.04 -4.43
N PHE A 95 5.17 -2.37 -3.45
CA PHE A 95 4.88 -2.63 -2.03
C PHE A 95 4.35 -1.39 -1.32
N LEU A 96 3.58 -1.63 -0.26
CA LEU A 96 3.02 -0.60 0.61
C LEU A 96 3.65 -0.72 2.00
N THR A 97 3.98 0.43 2.60
CA THR A 97 4.56 0.43 3.94
C THR A 97 3.98 1.54 4.82
N LYS A 98 3.95 1.29 6.12
CA LYS A 98 3.73 2.26 7.19
C LYS A 98 5.00 2.54 8.01
N ARG A 99 6.15 1.96 7.58
CA ARG A 99 7.47 2.01 8.23
C ARG A 99 8.49 2.69 7.35
N ILE A 100 8.09 3.80 6.73
CA ILE A 100 8.94 4.48 5.74
C ILE A 100 10.24 5.00 6.33
N GLU A 101 10.28 5.22 7.63
CA GLU A 101 11.47 5.63 8.40
C GLU A 101 12.61 4.60 8.32
N ARG A 102 12.29 3.33 8.05
CA ARG A 102 13.30 2.25 7.89
C ARG A 102 13.79 2.08 6.45
N PHE A 103 13.26 2.86 5.52
CA PHE A 103 13.48 2.59 4.09
C PHE A 103 14.97 2.50 3.74
N MET A 104 15.77 3.48 4.16
CA MET A 104 17.21 3.53 3.82
C MET A 104 18.02 2.39 4.46
N ASP A 105 17.60 1.88 5.62
CA ASP A 105 18.20 0.71 6.25
C ASP A 105 17.83 -0.60 5.55
N CYS A 106 16.83 -0.58 4.70
CA CYS A 106 16.22 -1.76 4.10
C CYS A 106 16.55 -1.95 2.60
N VAL A 107 17.07 -0.93 1.94
CA VAL A 107 17.43 -1.01 0.51
C VAL A 107 18.84 -1.58 0.31
N PRO A 108 19.15 -2.19 -0.85
CA PRO A 108 20.49 -2.71 -1.14
C PRO A 108 21.48 -1.56 -1.40
N GLU A 109 22.77 -1.83 -1.29
CA GLU A 109 23.86 -0.85 -1.46
C GLU A 109 23.83 -0.17 -2.86
N ASP A 110 23.40 -0.90 -3.89
CA ASP A 110 23.27 -0.41 -5.26
C ASP A 110 21.92 0.25 -5.58
N TRP A 111 21.14 0.61 -4.56
CA TRP A 111 19.84 1.26 -4.72
C TRP A 111 19.93 2.59 -5.49
N GLY A 112 20.95 3.40 -5.23
CA GLY A 112 21.17 4.70 -5.87
C GLY A 112 19.96 5.62 -5.76
N GLU A 113 19.52 6.18 -6.88
CA GLU A 113 18.33 7.05 -6.99
C GLU A 113 17.01 6.25 -7.14
N GLY A 114 17.05 4.95 -6.90
CA GLY A 114 15.90 4.04 -7.03
C GLY A 114 15.89 3.23 -8.32
N TRP A 115 15.29 2.06 -8.26
CA TRP A 115 15.14 1.14 -9.40
C TRP A 115 13.86 1.41 -10.18
N ASP A 116 13.93 1.34 -11.51
CA ASP A 116 12.79 1.57 -12.42
C ASP A 116 11.66 0.54 -12.28
N ASN A 117 11.97 -0.62 -11.73
CA ASN A 117 10.99 -1.69 -11.56
C ASN A 117 10.44 -1.80 -10.12
N VAL A 118 10.66 -0.77 -9.29
CA VAL A 118 10.15 -0.73 -7.91
C VAL A 118 9.29 0.49 -7.66
N VAL A 119 8.05 0.26 -7.25
CA VAL A 119 7.10 1.30 -6.84
C VAL A 119 6.89 1.22 -5.33
N VAL A 120 7.06 2.33 -4.64
CA VAL A 120 6.89 2.41 -3.19
C VAL A 120 5.62 3.19 -2.86
N GLY A 121 4.71 2.57 -2.13
CA GLY A 121 3.51 3.20 -1.60
C GLY A 121 3.66 3.53 -0.10
N CYS A 122 3.77 4.81 0.24
CA CYS A 122 3.74 5.24 1.63
C CYS A 122 2.29 5.36 2.12
N THR A 123 1.92 4.60 3.15
CA THR A 123 0.56 4.63 3.69
C THR A 123 0.43 5.69 4.77
N VAL A 124 -0.58 6.55 4.63
CA VAL A 124 -0.94 7.59 5.59
C VAL A 124 -2.45 7.59 5.81
N GLU A 125 -2.89 7.53 7.05
CA GLU A 125 -4.30 7.34 7.39
C GLU A 125 -4.98 8.60 7.96
N ASN A 126 -4.20 9.58 8.43
CA ASN A 126 -4.64 10.87 8.97
C ASN A 126 -3.55 11.93 8.78
N GLN A 127 -3.86 13.20 9.12
CA GLN A 127 -2.93 14.31 8.93
C GLN A 127 -1.62 14.10 9.69
N ARG A 128 -1.66 13.68 10.94
CA ARG A 128 -0.46 13.43 11.75
C ARG A 128 0.46 12.39 11.08
N ARG A 129 -0.10 11.27 10.58
CA ARG A 129 0.70 10.24 9.88
C ARG A 129 1.20 10.71 8.52
N ALA A 130 0.48 11.61 7.86
CA ALA A 130 0.96 12.25 6.64
C ALA A 130 2.20 13.10 6.93
N GLU A 131 2.16 13.96 7.94
CA GLU A 131 3.28 14.80 8.35
C GLU A 131 4.48 13.95 8.78
N GLU A 132 4.30 12.98 9.67
CA GLU A 132 5.37 12.10 10.16
C GLU A 132 6.06 11.31 9.05
N ARG A 133 5.29 10.73 8.11
CA ARG A 133 5.84 9.80 7.11
C ARG A 133 6.24 10.47 5.81
N LEU A 134 5.47 11.47 5.34
CA LEU A 134 5.72 12.09 4.06
C LEU A 134 6.87 13.10 4.12
N GLU A 135 7.15 13.68 5.29
CA GLU A 135 8.36 14.48 5.50
C GLU A 135 9.64 13.67 5.23
N ILE A 136 9.62 12.38 5.55
CA ILE A 136 10.69 11.44 5.22
C ILE A 136 10.58 11.02 3.75
N PHE A 137 9.41 10.51 3.35
CA PHE A 137 9.20 9.89 2.05
C PHE A 137 9.50 10.83 0.86
N SER A 138 9.16 12.11 0.99
CA SER A 138 9.41 13.10 -0.07
C SER A 138 10.91 13.21 -0.42
N LYS A 139 11.79 13.02 0.57
CA LYS A 139 13.26 13.16 0.45
C LYS A 139 13.97 11.87 0.06
N LEU A 140 13.27 10.72 0.09
CA LEU A 140 13.90 9.45 -0.22
C LEU A 140 14.19 9.32 -1.72
N PRO A 141 15.31 8.67 -2.10
CA PRO A 141 15.67 8.37 -3.48
C PRO A 141 14.79 7.22 -4.02
N VAL A 142 13.54 7.52 -4.33
CA VAL A 142 12.55 6.59 -4.88
C VAL A 142 12.03 7.16 -6.17
N ARG A 143 12.14 6.42 -7.28
CA ARG A 143 11.68 6.87 -8.61
C ARG A 143 10.17 6.90 -8.73
N HIS A 144 9.50 5.85 -8.28
CA HIS A 144 8.06 5.67 -8.41
C HIS A 144 7.40 5.76 -7.05
N LYS A 145 6.87 6.94 -6.73
CA LYS A 145 6.26 7.25 -5.42
C LYS A 145 4.74 7.25 -5.50
N ASN A 146 4.09 6.46 -4.63
CA ASN A 146 2.65 6.50 -4.43
C ASN A 146 2.32 6.86 -2.98
N ILE A 147 1.25 7.62 -2.76
CA ILE A 147 0.70 7.90 -1.42
C ILE A 147 -0.60 7.13 -1.26
N ILE A 148 -0.72 6.37 -0.19
CA ILE A 148 -1.87 5.49 0.07
C ILE A 148 -2.63 5.97 1.29
N CYS A 149 -3.73 6.69 1.08
CA CYS A 149 -4.67 7.10 2.11
C CYS A 149 -5.74 6.01 2.34
N GLN A 150 -5.29 4.82 2.72
CA GLN A 150 -6.16 3.67 2.96
C GLN A 150 -5.67 2.82 4.13
N PRO A 151 -6.40 2.86 5.28
CA PRO A 151 -7.67 3.54 5.47
C PRO A 151 -7.50 5.05 5.66
N MET A 152 -8.39 5.84 5.06
CA MET A 152 -8.52 7.27 5.36
C MET A 152 -9.47 7.44 6.55
N ILE A 153 -8.98 7.99 7.67
CA ILE A 153 -9.72 8.08 8.93
C ILE A 153 -9.94 9.51 9.43
N SER A 154 -9.41 10.47 8.69
CA SER A 154 -9.69 11.91 8.83
C SER A 154 -9.42 12.61 7.49
N ALA A 155 -9.76 13.90 7.40
CA ALA A 155 -9.27 14.76 6.33
C ALA A 155 -7.73 14.81 6.34
N ILE A 156 -7.12 14.90 5.15
CA ILE A 156 -5.67 14.96 4.96
C ILE A 156 -5.35 16.05 3.93
N ASN A 157 -4.40 16.91 4.26
CA ASN A 157 -3.79 17.85 3.33
C ASN A 157 -2.42 17.30 2.90
N LEU A 158 -2.27 17.02 1.61
CA LEU A 158 -1.05 16.48 1.00
C LEU A 158 -0.30 17.48 0.13
N GLU A 159 -0.80 18.71 -0.05
CA GLU A 159 -0.28 19.65 -1.06
C GLU A 159 1.23 19.85 -1.00
N ALA A 160 1.82 19.88 0.20
CA ALA A 160 3.26 20.03 0.40
C ALA A 160 4.09 18.79 -0.01
N TYR A 161 3.47 17.64 -0.23
CA TYR A 161 4.13 16.35 -0.42
C TYR A 161 3.86 15.71 -1.79
N LEU A 162 3.11 16.38 -2.68
CA LEU A 162 2.69 15.79 -3.96
C LEU A 162 3.75 15.89 -5.07
N ASP A 163 4.80 16.69 -4.89
CA ASP A 163 5.84 16.83 -5.91
C ASP A 163 6.62 15.50 -6.07
N GLY A 164 6.70 14.99 -7.30
CA GLY A 164 7.30 13.69 -7.60
C GLY A 164 6.47 12.46 -7.23
N VAL A 165 5.20 12.64 -6.82
CA VAL A 165 4.24 11.55 -6.57
C VAL A 165 3.48 11.24 -7.86
N GLU A 166 3.37 9.94 -8.20
CA GLU A 166 2.66 9.50 -9.41
C GLU A 166 1.18 9.24 -9.15
N LEU A 167 0.85 8.69 -7.98
CA LEU A 167 -0.52 8.29 -7.64
C LEU A 167 -0.83 8.53 -6.17
N VAL A 168 -2.01 9.10 -5.91
CA VAL A 168 -2.65 9.10 -4.59
C VAL A 168 -3.87 8.19 -4.63
N MET A 169 -3.94 7.25 -3.69
CA MET A 169 -5.06 6.33 -3.57
C MET A 169 -5.82 6.54 -2.27
N ALA A 170 -7.14 6.71 -2.33
CA ALA A 170 -8.00 6.87 -1.16
C ALA A 170 -8.94 5.69 -0.95
N GLY A 171 -9.21 5.35 0.30
CA GLY A 171 -10.19 4.32 0.65
C GLY A 171 -10.47 4.22 2.14
N GLY A 172 -11.69 3.81 2.49
CA GLY A 172 -12.12 3.61 3.86
C GLY A 172 -11.87 2.20 4.41
N GLU A 173 -12.18 2.00 5.67
CA GLU A 173 -12.07 0.72 6.36
C GLU A 173 -13.20 -0.25 5.95
N SER A 174 -12.90 -1.53 5.83
CA SER A 174 -13.85 -2.58 5.44
C SER A 174 -14.26 -3.51 6.58
N ASP A 175 -14.39 -2.99 7.81
CA ASP A 175 -14.84 -3.72 9.00
C ASP A 175 -16.25 -3.30 9.42
N ARG A 176 -17.00 -4.20 10.08
CA ARG A 176 -18.33 -3.84 10.60
C ARG A 176 -18.28 -2.74 11.67
N PHE A 177 -17.15 -2.61 12.37
CA PHE A 177 -16.89 -1.59 13.38
C PHE A 177 -15.95 -0.49 12.86
N ALA A 178 -15.83 -0.36 11.54
CA ALA A 178 -15.02 0.64 10.89
C ALA A 178 -15.37 2.06 11.35
N ARG A 179 -14.38 2.92 11.34
CA ARG A 179 -14.61 4.36 11.52
C ARG A 179 -15.28 4.92 10.27
N PRO A 180 -16.19 5.88 10.42
CA PRO A 180 -16.80 6.54 9.26
C PRO A 180 -15.74 7.25 8.41
N MET A 181 -15.90 7.17 7.07
CA MET A 181 -15.13 7.95 6.11
C MET A 181 -16.06 8.97 5.44
N ASP A 182 -15.71 10.25 5.51
CA ASP A 182 -16.49 11.30 4.86
C ASP A 182 -16.07 11.48 3.40
N TYR A 183 -17.05 11.50 2.52
CA TYR A 183 -16.84 11.73 1.09
C TYR A 183 -16.21 13.10 0.78
N ALA A 184 -16.50 14.11 1.61
CA ALA A 184 -15.89 15.43 1.47
C ALA A 184 -14.36 15.38 1.62
N TRP A 185 -13.82 14.49 2.46
CA TRP A 185 -12.37 14.28 2.56
C TRP A 185 -11.77 13.72 1.27
N VAL A 186 -12.48 12.76 0.65
CA VAL A 186 -12.08 12.15 -0.62
C VAL A 186 -12.06 13.18 -1.74
N LEU A 187 -13.10 14.02 -1.83
CA LEU A 187 -13.17 15.10 -2.82
C LEU A 187 -12.07 16.15 -2.61
N SER A 188 -11.84 16.57 -1.36
CA SER A 188 -10.75 17.50 -1.03
C SER A 188 -9.39 16.95 -1.45
N LEU A 189 -9.13 15.67 -1.20
CA LEU A 189 -7.88 15.02 -1.59
C LEU A 189 -7.72 14.95 -3.12
N ARG A 190 -8.80 14.63 -3.82
CA ARG A 190 -8.84 14.64 -5.29
C ARG A 190 -8.48 16.03 -5.86
N GLU A 191 -9.07 17.10 -5.33
CA GLU A 191 -8.80 18.46 -5.79
C GLU A 191 -7.33 18.87 -5.58
N GLN A 192 -6.69 18.43 -4.49
CA GLN A 192 -5.26 18.62 -4.28
C GLN A 192 -4.44 17.93 -5.38
N CYS A 193 -4.79 16.69 -5.72
CA CYS A 193 -4.14 15.94 -6.78
C CYS A 193 -4.30 16.60 -8.15
N ILE A 194 -5.51 17.08 -8.48
CA ILE A 194 -5.77 17.79 -9.74
C ILE A 194 -4.91 19.05 -9.84
N ARG A 195 -4.85 19.88 -8.79
CA ARG A 195 -4.03 21.10 -8.78
C ARG A 195 -2.55 20.83 -9.02
N LYS A 196 -2.06 19.66 -8.59
CA LYS A 196 -0.67 19.24 -8.71
C LYS A 196 -0.38 18.34 -9.93
N GLY A 197 -1.41 17.97 -10.71
CA GLY A 197 -1.26 17.07 -11.85
C GLY A 197 -0.87 15.65 -11.46
N VAL A 198 -1.29 15.18 -10.27
CA VAL A 198 -1.01 13.84 -9.74
C VAL A 198 -2.24 12.94 -9.96
N ALA A 199 -2.04 11.70 -10.40
CA ALA A 199 -3.14 10.76 -10.56
C ALA A 199 -3.84 10.48 -9.22
N PHE A 200 -5.16 10.31 -9.25
CA PHE A 200 -5.98 10.03 -8.07
C PHE A 200 -6.92 8.86 -8.31
N GLU A 201 -6.94 7.90 -7.37
CA GLU A 201 -7.87 6.77 -7.39
C GLU A 201 -8.69 6.68 -6.10
N PHE A 202 -10.01 6.66 -6.24
CA PHE A 202 -10.93 6.30 -5.16
C PHE A 202 -11.17 4.79 -5.18
N ARG A 203 -10.44 4.06 -4.35
CA ARG A 203 -10.37 2.58 -4.38
C ARG A 203 -11.61 1.91 -3.81
N GLN A 204 -12.06 2.38 -2.64
CA GLN A 204 -13.25 1.85 -1.97
C GLN A 204 -13.87 2.86 -1.00
N CYS A 205 -15.18 2.81 -0.85
CA CYS A 205 -15.86 3.46 0.27
C CYS A 205 -15.54 2.74 1.59
N GLY A 206 -15.69 3.41 2.74
CA GLY A 206 -15.74 2.74 4.02
C GLY A 206 -17.02 1.94 4.21
N THR A 207 -17.04 0.97 5.14
CA THR A 207 -18.29 0.31 5.57
C THR A 207 -19.26 1.33 6.13
N HIS A 208 -18.77 2.27 6.93
CA HIS A 208 -19.48 3.47 7.35
C HIS A 208 -19.00 4.64 6.49
N PHE A 209 -19.91 5.20 5.71
CA PHE A 209 -19.60 6.22 4.71
C PHE A 209 -20.54 7.41 4.84
N ILE A 210 -19.97 8.60 5.04
CA ILE A 210 -20.72 9.84 5.18
C ILE A 210 -20.73 10.57 3.83
N LYS A 211 -21.92 10.97 3.36
CA LYS A 211 -22.09 11.81 2.19
C LYS A 211 -23.22 12.80 2.44
N ASP A 212 -22.95 14.07 2.20
CA ASP A 212 -23.91 15.17 2.37
C ASP A 212 -24.52 15.17 3.80
N GLY A 213 -23.69 14.92 4.82
CA GLY A 213 -24.08 14.85 6.23
C GLY A 213 -24.88 13.59 6.63
N ARG A 214 -25.13 12.67 5.69
CA ARG A 214 -25.82 11.41 5.96
C ARG A 214 -24.84 10.23 6.00
N GLU A 215 -24.95 9.39 7.04
CA GLU A 215 -24.20 8.14 7.15
C GLU A 215 -24.91 6.99 6.43
N TYR A 216 -24.13 6.21 5.69
CA TYR A 216 -24.55 4.99 4.99
C TYR A 216 -23.71 3.81 5.49
N THR A 217 -24.36 2.70 5.80
CA THR A 217 -23.67 1.43 6.08
C THR A 217 -23.68 0.59 4.81
N LEU A 218 -22.47 0.35 4.26
CA LEU A 218 -22.29 -0.38 3.00
C LEU A 218 -21.84 -1.82 3.27
N GLN A 219 -22.30 -2.76 2.44
CA GLN A 219 -21.83 -4.13 2.49
C GLN A 219 -20.40 -4.23 1.92
N LYS A 220 -19.57 -5.10 2.52
CA LYS A 220 -18.17 -5.27 2.09
C LYS A 220 -18.01 -5.53 0.58
N LYS A 221 -18.93 -6.30 -0.03
CA LYS A 221 -18.91 -6.59 -1.47
C LYS A 221 -19.14 -5.36 -2.36
N ASP A 222 -19.77 -4.31 -1.80
CA ASP A 222 -20.17 -3.12 -2.57
C ASP A 222 -19.17 -1.95 -2.45
N LEU A 223 -18.23 -2.01 -1.50
CA LEU A 223 -17.31 -0.89 -1.20
C LEU A 223 -16.56 -0.40 -2.44
N CYS A 224 -15.96 -1.32 -3.21
CA CYS A 224 -15.23 -0.97 -4.43
C CYS A 224 -16.17 -0.57 -5.58
N SER A 225 -17.33 -1.19 -5.70
CA SER A 225 -18.29 -0.86 -6.77
C SER A 225 -18.91 0.51 -6.57
N GLN A 226 -19.21 0.89 -5.32
CA GLN A 226 -19.72 2.23 -5.01
C GLN A 226 -18.67 3.32 -5.26
N ALA A 227 -17.40 3.06 -4.90
CA ALA A 227 -16.31 3.99 -5.22
C ALA A 227 -16.17 4.19 -6.75
N ARG A 228 -16.23 3.11 -7.54
CA ARG A 228 -16.21 3.22 -9.02
C ARG A 228 -17.40 4.00 -9.57
N LYS A 229 -18.60 3.83 -9.00
CA LYS A 229 -19.79 4.58 -9.41
C LYS A 229 -19.67 6.08 -9.17
N ALA A 230 -18.86 6.52 -8.22
CA ALA A 230 -18.59 7.94 -7.99
C ALA A 230 -17.90 8.59 -9.20
N ASN A 231 -17.18 7.80 -10.02
CA ASN A 231 -16.50 8.23 -11.26
C ASN A 231 -15.64 9.49 -11.08
N ILE A 232 -14.85 9.50 -9.99
CA ILE A 232 -14.03 10.66 -9.60
C ILE A 232 -12.53 10.41 -9.74
N ASN A 233 -12.12 9.26 -10.28
CA ASN A 233 -10.70 9.02 -10.56
C ASN A 233 -10.19 10.08 -11.53
N TYR A 234 -8.91 10.45 -11.36
CA TYR A 234 -8.24 11.44 -12.20
C TYR A 234 -6.89 10.89 -12.65
N HIS A 235 -6.64 11.00 -13.94
CA HIS A 235 -5.36 10.66 -14.59
C HIS A 235 -5.01 11.86 -15.48
N PRO A 236 -3.90 12.59 -15.17
CA PRO A 236 -3.47 13.77 -15.91
C PRO A 236 -3.04 13.46 -17.34
#